data_af3129bf27c67d2ff2ef51c2ab61eb27
#
_entry.id   af3129bf27c67d2ff2ef51c2ab61eb27
#
_cell.length_a   1.000
_cell.length_b   1.000
_cell.length_c   1.000
_cell.angle_alpha   90.00
_cell.angle_beta   90.00
_cell.angle_gamma   90.00
#
_symmetry.space_group_name_H-M   'P 1'
#
loop_
_entity.id
_entity.type
_entity.pdbx_description
1 polymer ?
#
loop_
_entity_poly.entity_id
_entity_poly.type
_entity_poly.pdbx_seq_one_letter_code
_entity_poly.pdbx_strand_id
1 'polypeptide(L)'
;MKRFIIKGPNKAIKGEVNISGAKNSCLPLMAASILFKNKVILKNVPFVKDVLTMKDLLVSLGAEVDISEKKKMMTITNKKNHKLVVPYNLVSTMRAGVLTMGSLLARYPQKKIKVALGGGCALGVRDTSWHLAGFKSLGVNNSLNKGYVNISSKNGLIGSKYKFPKVTVTGTSNLIMASVFVKGTHYIKNISIEPEVIDLINFLNNSGTDIKFLGKRSIKIKGVKELVNGIHTIIGDRIEAFSYLCVGAITNGKIKINNIDPTNLRSEIGILKKIGYKIESNDNSIKLISSKKLKPIKLKTGPFPNFATDNMPLILAVLTTIQGKSQIEETIFSNRYMAAPELNRMGAKIIIKKNKATIIGQKKLNSADCISSDLRTTFSIILGAIAANGSSKISRIYHGLRGYYNLE
;
A
#
# COMPACT_ATOMS: atom_id res chain seq x y z
N MET A 1 -20.65 10.92 -14.26
CA MET A 1 -19.44 10.39 -13.54
C MET A 1 -18.20 10.75 -14.33
N LYS A 2 -17.11 11.16 -13.65
CA LYS A 2 -15.80 11.37 -14.31
C LYS A 2 -15.30 10.07 -14.92
N ARG A 3 -14.73 10.16 -16.14
CA ARG A 3 -14.16 9.03 -16.89
C ARG A 3 -12.88 9.48 -17.58
N PHE A 4 -11.96 8.53 -17.82
CA PHE A 4 -10.83 8.78 -18.73
C PHE A 4 -11.19 8.33 -20.13
N ILE A 5 -10.75 9.12 -21.13
CA ILE A 5 -10.74 8.77 -22.54
C ILE A 5 -9.28 8.71 -22.97
N ILE A 6 -8.81 7.54 -23.36
CA ILE A 6 -7.41 7.31 -23.71
C ILE A 6 -7.36 6.86 -25.16
N LYS A 7 -6.69 7.65 -26.00
CA LYS A 7 -6.44 7.31 -27.41
C LYS A 7 -5.06 6.65 -27.53
N GLY A 8 -5.02 5.45 -28.06
CA GLY A 8 -3.81 4.70 -28.36
C GLY A 8 -3.77 4.23 -29.82
N PRO A 9 -2.71 3.52 -30.25
CA PRO A 9 -1.57 3.15 -29.44
C PRO A 9 -0.57 4.30 -29.26
N ASN A 10 -0.10 4.51 -28.05
CA ASN A 10 1.01 5.42 -27.78
C ASN A 10 2.32 4.62 -27.85
N LYS A 11 3.17 4.97 -28.81
CA LYS A 11 4.45 4.28 -29.02
C LYS A 11 5.61 5.08 -28.45
N ALA A 12 6.58 4.36 -27.90
CA ALA A 12 7.87 4.90 -27.46
C ALA A 12 7.74 6.12 -26.52
N ILE A 13 6.83 6.06 -25.54
CA ILE A 13 6.70 7.13 -24.54
C ILE A 13 8.05 7.33 -23.84
N LYS A 14 8.50 8.58 -23.80
CA LYS A 14 9.76 8.99 -23.17
C LYS A 14 9.48 10.10 -22.17
N GLY A 15 10.16 10.06 -21.04
CA GLY A 15 10.05 11.12 -20.05
C GLY A 15 10.63 10.76 -18.68
N GLU A 16 10.47 11.68 -17.75
CA GLU A 16 10.88 11.54 -16.37
C GLU A 16 9.70 11.79 -15.44
N VAL A 17 9.60 11.03 -14.36
CA VAL A 17 8.57 11.16 -13.34
C VAL A 17 9.22 11.23 -11.97
N ASN A 18 8.85 12.24 -11.18
CA ASN A 18 9.20 12.33 -9.76
C ASN A 18 8.11 11.63 -8.95
N ILE A 19 8.49 10.54 -8.29
CA ILE A 19 7.56 9.74 -7.49
C ILE A 19 7.15 10.48 -6.23
N SER A 20 5.88 10.39 -5.90
CA SER A 20 5.33 10.91 -4.65
C SER A 20 5.70 10.03 -3.46
N GLY A 21 5.46 10.52 -2.25
CA GLY A 21 5.59 9.68 -1.05
C GLY A 21 4.66 8.48 -1.09
N ALA A 22 5.09 7.38 -0.49
CA ALA A 22 4.33 6.14 -0.47
C ALA A 22 3.04 6.30 0.33
N LYS A 23 1.88 6.15 -0.34
CA LYS A 23 0.58 6.15 0.34
C LYS A 23 0.53 5.10 1.44
N ASN A 24 1.05 3.89 1.16
CA ASN A 24 1.02 2.77 2.10
C ASN A 24 1.96 2.96 3.30
N SER A 25 2.91 3.90 3.23
CA SER A 25 3.69 4.38 4.36
C SER A 25 3.01 5.57 5.06
N CYS A 26 2.49 6.52 4.31
CA CYS A 26 1.84 7.72 4.84
C CYS A 26 0.70 7.37 5.82
N LEU A 27 -0.18 6.42 5.47
CA LEU A 27 -1.34 6.06 6.29
C LEU A 27 -0.97 5.48 7.67
N PRO A 28 -0.02 4.52 7.80
CA PRO A 28 0.48 4.10 9.12
C PRO A 28 1.15 5.22 9.92
N LEU A 29 1.93 6.09 9.27
CA LEU A 29 2.58 7.24 9.92
C LEU A 29 1.56 8.26 10.46
N MET A 30 0.50 8.52 9.69
CA MET A 30 -0.63 9.33 10.13
C MET A 30 -1.35 8.69 11.33
N ALA A 31 -1.57 7.37 11.32
CA ALA A 31 -2.15 6.66 12.46
C ALA A 31 -1.21 6.71 13.68
N ALA A 32 0.11 6.57 13.47
CA ALA A 32 1.12 6.66 14.53
C ALA A 32 1.20 8.04 15.16
N SER A 33 0.80 9.11 14.45
CA SER A 33 0.78 10.47 15.02
C SER A 33 -0.06 10.58 16.30
N ILE A 34 -1.09 9.73 16.46
CA ILE A 34 -1.92 9.66 17.68
C ILE A 34 -1.08 9.35 18.93
N LEU A 35 0.06 8.66 18.79
CA LEU A 35 0.95 8.31 19.91
C LEU A 35 1.65 9.54 20.52
N PHE A 36 1.77 10.62 19.77
CA PHE A 36 2.51 11.81 20.18
C PHE A 36 1.63 12.76 21.01
N LYS A 37 2.21 13.35 22.06
CA LYS A 37 1.59 14.46 22.79
C LYS A 37 1.67 15.78 22.02
N ASN A 38 2.76 15.94 21.26
CA ASN A 38 3.11 17.14 20.54
C ASN A 38 2.80 16.99 19.02
N LYS A 39 3.19 18.01 18.29
CA LYS A 39 3.06 18.11 16.84
C LYS A 39 3.89 17.05 16.10
N VAL A 40 3.29 16.46 15.07
CA VAL A 40 3.96 15.59 14.09
C VAL A 40 3.99 16.29 12.74
N ILE A 41 5.14 16.27 12.07
CA ILE A 41 5.34 16.85 10.73
C ILE A 41 5.76 15.75 9.78
N LEU A 42 4.91 15.46 8.81
CA LEU A 42 5.21 14.52 7.73
C LEU A 42 5.57 15.30 6.46
N LYS A 43 6.70 14.95 5.83
CA LYS A 43 7.19 15.51 4.57
C LYS A 43 7.02 14.48 3.46
N ASN A 44 7.03 14.95 2.20
CA ASN A 44 6.79 14.11 1.01
C ASN A 44 5.42 13.40 1.05
N VAL A 45 4.40 14.09 1.51
CA VAL A 45 3.02 13.55 1.65
C VAL A 45 2.37 13.44 0.27
N PRO A 46 1.80 12.27 -0.10
CA PRO A 46 1.00 12.13 -1.31
C PRO A 46 -0.45 12.55 -1.02
N PHE A 47 -0.93 13.66 -1.59
CA PHE A 47 -2.30 14.14 -1.38
C PHE A 47 -3.32 13.38 -2.23
N VAL A 48 -3.34 12.07 -2.08
CA VAL A 48 -4.33 11.19 -2.70
C VAL A 48 -5.56 11.02 -1.81
N LYS A 49 -6.67 10.58 -2.37
CA LYS A 49 -7.96 10.52 -1.66
C LYS A 49 -7.91 9.70 -0.36
N ASP A 50 -7.17 8.59 -0.31
CA ASP A 50 -7.04 7.78 0.91
C ASP A 50 -6.34 8.57 2.03
N VAL A 51 -5.34 9.41 1.71
CA VAL A 51 -4.63 10.27 2.67
C VAL A 51 -5.53 11.37 3.18
N LEU A 52 -6.33 12.00 2.30
CA LEU A 52 -7.31 13.00 2.69
C LEU A 52 -8.42 12.40 3.59
N THR A 53 -8.88 11.19 3.30
CA THR A 53 -9.83 10.48 4.17
C THR A 53 -9.23 10.17 5.54
N MET A 54 -7.94 9.79 5.62
CA MET A 54 -7.25 9.59 6.89
C MET A 54 -7.10 10.90 7.66
N LYS A 55 -6.83 12.02 6.96
CA LYS A 55 -6.86 13.35 7.57
C LYS A 55 -8.21 13.63 8.23
N ASP A 56 -9.30 13.42 7.49
CA ASP A 56 -10.65 13.63 8.01
C ASP A 56 -10.96 12.71 9.20
N LEU A 57 -10.44 11.49 9.18
CA LEU A 57 -10.53 10.55 10.31
C LEU A 57 -9.80 11.10 11.55
N LEU A 58 -8.55 11.57 11.41
CA LEU A 58 -7.79 12.14 12.53
C LEU A 58 -8.48 13.39 13.09
N VAL A 59 -9.01 14.25 12.23
CA VAL A 59 -9.81 15.43 12.63
C VAL A 59 -11.05 14.99 13.39
N SER A 60 -11.77 13.97 12.94
CA SER A 60 -12.95 13.43 13.64
C SER A 60 -12.62 12.88 15.02
N LEU A 61 -11.39 12.37 15.20
CA LEU A 61 -10.86 11.92 16.49
C LEU A 61 -10.38 13.07 17.39
N GLY A 62 -10.30 14.29 16.87
CA GLY A 62 -9.96 15.49 17.64
C GLY A 62 -8.56 16.03 17.41
N ALA A 63 -7.81 15.56 16.41
CA ALA A 63 -6.57 16.18 15.97
C ALA A 63 -6.85 17.42 15.11
N GLU A 64 -5.91 18.37 15.12
CA GLU A 64 -5.84 19.45 14.13
C GLU A 64 -4.84 19.05 13.06
N VAL A 65 -5.22 19.20 11.78
CA VAL A 65 -4.38 18.77 10.66
C VAL A 65 -4.30 19.87 9.61
N ASP A 66 -3.10 20.45 9.50
CA ASP A 66 -2.75 21.43 8.48
C ASP A 66 -2.02 20.75 7.32
N ILE A 67 -2.36 21.13 6.09
CA ILE A 67 -1.72 20.60 4.88
C ILE A 67 -1.15 21.72 4.03
N SER A 68 0.01 21.46 3.43
CA SER A 68 0.64 22.31 2.42
C SER A 68 0.99 21.47 1.21
N GLU A 69 0.12 21.46 0.20
CA GLU A 69 0.32 20.69 -1.03
C GLU A 69 1.59 21.14 -1.76
N LYS A 70 1.84 22.47 -1.85
CA LYS A 70 3.03 23.03 -2.48
C LYS A 70 4.32 22.51 -1.85
N LYS A 71 4.37 22.37 -0.53
CA LYS A 71 5.53 21.83 0.22
C LYS A 71 5.48 20.31 0.38
N LYS A 72 4.42 19.65 -0.08
CA LYS A 72 4.14 18.24 0.18
C LYS A 72 4.28 17.88 1.67
N MET A 73 3.70 18.69 2.54
CA MET A 73 3.81 18.58 4.00
C MET A 73 2.44 18.49 4.66
N MET A 74 2.39 17.74 5.75
CA MET A 74 1.24 17.65 6.65
C MET A 74 1.73 17.84 8.08
N THR A 75 1.04 18.70 8.83
CA THR A 75 1.27 18.92 10.28
C THR A 75 0.06 18.40 11.02
N ILE A 76 0.26 17.50 11.98
CA ILE A 76 -0.78 16.90 12.82
C ILE A 76 -0.51 17.31 14.26
N THR A 77 -1.43 18.04 14.86
CA THR A 77 -1.37 18.49 16.27
C THR A 77 -2.44 17.76 17.06
N ASN A 78 -2.03 16.98 18.04
CA ASN A 78 -2.97 16.23 18.87
C ASN A 78 -3.51 17.11 20.00
N LYS A 79 -4.83 17.10 20.22
CA LYS A 79 -5.43 17.63 21.43
C LYS A 79 -5.20 16.70 22.62
N LYS A 80 -5.40 17.21 23.82
CA LYS A 80 -5.19 16.47 25.07
C LYS A 80 -5.99 15.16 25.11
N ASN A 81 -7.21 15.16 24.59
CA ASN A 81 -8.10 14.00 24.56
C ASN A 81 -8.61 13.72 23.15
N HIS A 82 -8.49 12.47 22.69
CA HIS A 82 -9.10 11.98 21.45
C HIS A 82 -10.50 11.42 21.71
N LYS A 83 -11.37 11.51 20.72
CA LYS A 83 -12.58 10.68 20.65
C LYS A 83 -12.18 9.23 20.42
N LEU A 84 -12.83 8.31 21.13
CA LEU A 84 -12.44 6.88 21.12
C LEU A 84 -13.42 6.03 20.29
N VAL A 85 -14.17 6.66 19.40
CA VAL A 85 -15.06 5.99 18.44
C VAL A 85 -14.61 6.35 17.03
N VAL A 86 -14.13 5.35 16.31
CA VAL A 86 -13.73 5.47 14.90
C VAL A 86 -14.97 5.19 14.04
N PRO A 87 -15.52 6.19 13.32
CA PRO A 87 -16.84 6.09 12.71
C PRO A 87 -16.84 5.26 11.41
N TYR A 88 -17.94 4.54 11.19
CA TYR A 88 -18.11 3.64 10.04
C TYR A 88 -17.99 4.36 8.68
N ASN A 89 -18.61 5.53 8.54
CA ASN A 89 -18.64 6.27 7.27
C ASN A 89 -17.24 6.62 6.72
N LEU A 90 -16.24 6.83 7.57
CA LEU A 90 -14.86 7.07 7.17
C LEU A 90 -14.09 5.76 6.92
N VAL A 91 -14.27 4.76 7.79
CA VAL A 91 -13.56 3.47 7.64
C VAL A 91 -14.11 2.63 6.50
N SER A 92 -15.41 2.75 6.15
CA SER A 92 -16.02 2.02 5.03
C SER A 92 -15.40 2.36 3.67
N THR A 93 -14.92 3.60 3.51
CA THR A 93 -14.31 4.07 2.27
C THR A 93 -12.80 3.83 2.21
N MET A 94 -12.14 3.72 3.38
CA MET A 94 -10.70 3.56 3.50
C MET A 94 -10.35 2.52 4.58
N ARG A 95 -9.87 1.37 4.12
CA ARG A 95 -9.54 0.25 5.00
C ARG A 95 -8.45 0.55 6.04
N ALA A 96 -7.52 1.47 5.72
CA ALA A 96 -6.44 1.85 6.62
C ALA A 96 -6.90 2.50 7.93
N GLY A 97 -8.18 2.89 8.05
CA GLY A 97 -8.76 3.35 9.32
C GLY A 97 -8.58 2.36 10.48
N VAL A 98 -8.48 1.07 10.18
CA VAL A 98 -8.17 0.02 11.17
C VAL A 98 -6.82 0.23 11.88
N LEU A 99 -5.87 0.94 11.26
CA LEU A 99 -4.55 1.23 11.84
C LEU A 99 -4.63 2.12 13.08
N THR A 100 -5.70 2.91 13.23
CA THR A 100 -5.89 3.73 14.42
C THR A 100 -6.13 2.92 15.70
N MET A 101 -6.51 1.62 15.58
CA MET A 101 -6.71 0.74 16.74
C MET A 101 -5.45 0.65 17.60
N GLY A 102 -4.30 0.36 16.97
CA GLY A 102 -3.04 0.19 17.70
C GLY A 102 -2.60 1.45 18.42
N SER A 103 -2.68 2.59 17.74
CA SER A 103 -2.27 3.88 18.32
C SER A 103 -3.22 4.35 19.42
N LEU A 104 -4.53 4.26 19.24
CA LEU A 104 -5.51 4.60 20.27
C LEU A 104 -5.36 3.70 21.48
N LEU A 105 -5.17 2.40 21.26
CA LEU A 105 -4.98 1.43 22.33
C LEU A 105 -3.72 1.72 23.16
N ALA A 106 -2.60 2.04 22.51
CA ALA A 106 -1.37 2.40 23.20
C ALA A 106 -1.54 3.67 24.03
N ARG A 107 -2.26 4.68 23.51
CA ARG A 107 -2.45 5.97 24.20
C ARG A 107 -3.51 5.91 25.32
N TYR A 108 -4.54 5.09 25.15
CA TYR A 108 -5.71 5.01 26.05
C TYR A 108 -6.05 3.56 26.42
N PRO A 109 -5.11 2.77 26.97
CA PRO A 109 -5.29 1.33 27.09
C PRO A 109 -6.48 0.93 27.99
N GLN A 110 -6.74 1.72 29.05
CA GLN A 110 -7.82 1.46 30.01
C GLN A 110 -9.18 1.97 29.57
N LYS A 111 -9.23 2.77 28.49
CA LYS A 111 -10.49 3.30 27.93
C LYS A 111 -11.09 2.30 26.92
N LYS A 112 -12.42 2.29 26.84
CA LYS A 112 -13.13 1.52 25.81
C LYS A 112 -13.03 2.23 24.46
N ILE A 113 -12.33 1.63 23.51
CA ILE A 113 -12.17 2.12 22.16
C ILE A 113 -13.10 1.32 21.24
N LYS A 114 -13.86 2.02 20.38
CA LYS A 114 -14.76 1.43 19.39
C LYS A 114 -14.25 1.74 18.00
N VAL A 115 -13.97 0.73 17.20
CA VAL A 115 -13.51 0.89 15.82
C VAL A 115 -14.45 0.13 14.89
N ALA A 116 -15.05 0.86 13.94
CA ALA A 116 -15.87 0.23 12.92
C ALA A 116 -15.00 -0.70 12.05
N LEU A 117 -15.51 -1.89 11.76
CA LEU A 117 -14.90 -2.75 10.76
C LEU A 117 -15.30 -2.24 9.38
N GLY A 118 -14.31 -1.74 8.64
CA GLY A 118 -14.52 -1.25 7.29
C GLY A 118 -14.74 -2.39 6.31
N GLY A 119 -15.74 -2.23 5.43
CA GLY A 119 -15.84 -2.95 4.18
C GLY A 119 -14.83 -2.45 3.15
N GLY A 120 -15.17 -2.47 1.89
CA GLY A 120 -14.54 -1.56 0.92
C GLY A 120 -13.27 -2.02 0.23
N CYS A 121 -13.05 -3.33 0.08
CA CYS A 121 -12.08 -3.79 -0.91
C CYS A 121 -12.59 -5.06 -1.61
N ALA A 122 -12.74 -5.00 -2.93
CA ALA A 122 -13.18 -6.11 -3.76
C ALA A 122 -12.18 -7.30 -3.80
N LEU A 123 -11.00 -7.14 -3.17
CA LEU A 123 -9.90 -8.13 -3.18
C LEU A 123 -10.14 -9.37 -2.29
N GLY A 124 -11.31 -9.48 -1.65
CA GLY A 124 -11.67 -10.61 -0.78
C GLY A 124 -11.64 -10.29 0.72
N VAL A 125 -12.01 -11.30 1.52
CA VAL A 125 -12.05 -11.19 2.99
C VAL A 125 -10.65 -10.91 3.52
N ARG A 126 -10.52 -9.82 4.27
CA ARG A 126 -9.31 -9.50 5.00
C ARG A 126 -9.62 -9.62 6.48
N ASP A 127 -9.16 -10.69 7.03
CA ASP A 127 -9.40 -11.04 8.42
C ASP A 127 -8.68 -10.08 9.37
N THR A 128 -9.42 -9.46 10.28
CA THR A 128 -8.88 -8.63 11.37
C THR A 128 -8.56 -9.46 12.62
N SER A 129 -8.87 -10.77 12.61
CA SER A 129 -8.63 -11.64 13.76
C SER A 129 -7.17 -11.65 14.20
N TRP A 130 -6.22 -11.54 13.25
CA TRP A 130 -4.79 -11.50 13.58
C TRP A 130 -4.36 -10.22 14.28
N HIS A 131 -5.02 -9.09 14.01
CA HIS A 131 -4.82 -7.86 14.77
C HIS A 131 -5.29 -8.06 16.21
N LEU A 132 -6.51 -8.61 16.38
CA LEU A 132 -7.12 -8.83 17.67
C LEU A 132 -6.37 -9.86 18.50
N ALA A 133 -5.89 -10.94 17.88
CA ALA A 133 -5.05 -11.94 18.51
C ALA A 133 -3.71 -11.34 19.00
N GLY A 134 -3.09 -10.47 18.17
CA GLY A 134 -1.91 -9.71 18.58
C GLY A 134 -2.18 -8.80 19.77
N PHE A 135 -3.29 -8.07 19.78
CA PHE A 135 -3.68 -7.24 20.91
C PHE A 135 -3.99 -8.05 22.17
N LYS A 136 -4.64 -9.21 22.02
CA LYS A 136 -4.89 -10.13 23.14
C LYS A 136 -3.59 -10.56 23.84
N SER A 137 -2.50 -10.73 23.07
CA SER A 137 -1.19 -11.05 23.66
C SER A 137 -0.64 -9.92 24.55
N LEU A 138 -1.10 -8.69 24.39
CA LEU A 138 -0.75 -7.53 25.22
C LEU A 138 -1.70 -7.35 26.45
N GLY A 139 -2.63 -8.28 26.69
CA GLY A 139 -3.62 -8.20 27.76
C GLY A 139 -4.89 -7.42 27.39
N VAL A 140 -5.18 -7.30 26.09
CA VAL A 140 -6.38 -6.60 25.59
C VAL A 140 -7.56 -7.53 25.52
N ASN A 141 -8.69 -7.09 26.08
CA ASN A 141 -10.00 -7.69 25.83
C ASN A 141 -10.61 -7.09 24.56
N ASN A 142 -11.24 -7.91 23.75
CA ASN A 142 -11.97 -7.47 22.56
C ASN A 142 -13.33 -8.14 22.44
N SER A 143 -14.28 -7.43 21.85
CA SER A 143 -15.60 -7.97 21.48
C SER A 143 -16.09 -7.31 20.21
N LEU A 144 -16.87 -8.04 19.41
CA LEU A 144 -17.55 -7.53 18.23
C LEU A 144 -19.00 -7.26 18.58
N ASN A 145 -19.46 -6.04 18.35
CA ASN A 145 -20.85 -5.67 18.56
C ASN A 145 -21.31 -4.65 17.52
N LYS A 146 -22.43 -4.93 16.83
CA LYS A 146 -23.05 -4.05 15.81
C LYS A 146 -22.06 -3.52 14.78
N GLY A 147 -21.15 -4.38 14.28
CA GLY A 147 -20.13 -4.00 13.28
C GLY A 147 -18.93 -3.21 13.84
N TYR A 148 -18.86 -3.02 15.15
CA TYR A 148 -17.74 -2.37 15.83
C TYR A 148 -16.92 -3.38 16.65
N VAL A 149 -15.62 -3.31 16.51
CA VAL A 149 -14.68 -3.93 17.46
C VAL A 149 -14.53 -3.01 18.64
N ASN A 150 -14.81 -3.53 19.85
CA ASN A 150 -14.54 -2.86 21.11
C ASN A 150 -13.25 -3.45 21.69
N ILE A 151 -12.30 -2.60 22.06
CA ILE A 151 -11.00 -3.01 22.63
C ILE A 151 -10.68 -2.18 23.87
N SER A 152 -10.12 -2.82 24.90
CA SER A 152 -9.59 -2.18 26.10
C SER A 152 -8.69 -3.14 26.88
N SER A 153 -7.84 -2.61 27.76
CA SER A 153 -7.07 -3.42 28.72
C SER A 153 -7.14 -2.83 30.12
N LYS A 154 -7.75 -3.52 31.07
CA LYS A 154 -7.92 -3.04 32.46
C LYS A 154 -6.57 -2.72 33.14
N ASN A 155 -5.55 -3.53 32.90
CA ASN A 155 -4.25 -3.43 33.57
C ASN A 155 -3.18 -2.66 32.76
N GLY A 156 -3.60 -2.02 31.64
CA GLY A 156 -2.68 -1.46 30.65
C GLY A 156 -2.06 -2.55 29.77
N LEU A 157 -1.16 -2.14 28.89
CA LEU A 157 -0.53 -3.06 27.92
C LEU A 157 0.75 -3.64 28.54
N ILE A 158 0.87 -4.96 28.50
CA ILE A 158 2.00 -5.71 29.07
C ILE A 158 2.75 -6.40 27.93
N GLY A 159 4.06 -6.23 27.87
CA GLY A 159 4.91 -6.88 26.89
C GLY A 159 4.87 -8.39 27.03
N SER A 160 4.86 -9.09 25.91
CA SER A 160 4.73 -10.54 25.82
C SER A 160 5.40 -11.07 24.54
N LYS A 161 5.06 -12.28 24.11
CA LYS A 161 5.52 -12.89 22.87
C LYS A 161 4.32 -13.17 21.97
N TYR A 162 4.41 -12.75 20.70
CA TYR A 162 3.41 -13.06 19.69
C TYR A 162 4.03 -13.47 18.35
N LYS A 163 3.44 -14.45 17.67
CA LYS A 163 3.83 -14.87 16.33
C LYS A 163 2.62 -14.80 15.40
N PHE A 164 2.71 -14.00 14.35
CA PHE A 164 1.65 -13.98 13.32
C PHE A 164 1.57 -15.34 12.60
N PRO A 165 0.36 -15.89 12.37
CA PRO A 165 0.20 -17.15 11.63
C PRO A 165 0.62 -16.99 10.16
N LYS A 166 0.36 -15.82 9.57
CA LYS A 166 0.84 -15.41 8.24
C LYS A 166 1.38 -13.98 8.29
N VAL A 167 2.27 -13.65 7.36
CA VAL A 167 2.80 -12.29 7.23
C VAL A 167 1.66 -11.34 6.88
N THR A 168 1.49 -10.27 7.64
CA THR A 168 0.46 -9.26 7.45
C THR A 168 1.03 -7.85 7.64
N VAL A 169 0.86 -6.97 6.67
CA VAL A 169 1.38 -5.59 6.69
C VAL A 169 0.66 -4.78 7.77
N THR A 170 -0.67 -4.65 7.65
CA THR A 170 -1.46 -3.84 8.58
C THR A 170 -1.50 -4.41 9.99
N GLY A 171 -1.50 -5.74 10.13
CA GLY A 171 -1.40 -6.41 11.43
C GLY A 171 -0.08 -6.08 12.14
N THR A 172 1.03 -6.16 11.40
CA THR A 172 2.36 -5.79 11.92
C THR A 172 2.40 -4.33 12.35
N SER A 173 1.99 -3.40 11.49
CA SER A 173 1.99 -1.96 11.82
C SER A 173 1.12 -1.65 13.05
N ASN A 174 -0.06 -2.26 13.12
CA ASN A 174 -0.97 -2.06 14.26
C ASN A 174 -0.38 -2.58 15.57
N LEU A 175 0.23 -3.77 15.55
CA LEU A 175 0.81 -4.35 16.76
C LEU A 175 2.08 -3.62 17.20
N ILE A 176 2.89 -3.13 16.26
CA ILE A 176 4.03 -2.24 16.55
C ILE A 176 3.54 -0.99 17.28
N MET A 177 2.54 -0.27 16.72
CA MET A 177 2.01 0.95 17.34
C MET A 177 1.41 0.68 18.72
N ALA A 178 0.67 -0.42 18.89
CA ALA A 178 0.13 -0.81 20.19
C ALA A 178 1.22 -1.11 21.23
N SER A 179 2.40 -1.53 20.78
CA SER A 179 3.50 -1.94 21.64
C SER A 179 4.42 -0.80 22.11
N VAL A 180 4.24 0.42 21.59
CA VAL A 180 5.14 1.55 21.88
C VAL A 180 5.23 1.87 23.38
N PHE A 181 4.10 1.79 24.09
CA PHE A 181 4.01 2.11 25.52
C PHE A 181 3.74 0.92 26.43
N VAL A 182 4.09 -0.30 25.99
CA VAL A 182 3.90 -1.51 26.83
C VAL A 182 4.76 -1.46 28.10
N LYS A 183 4.28 -2.04 29.17
CA LYS A 183 5.13 -2.33 30.33
C LYS A 183 6.05 -3.50 29.99
N GLY A 184 7.36 -3.29 30.05
CA GLY A 184 8.38 -4.32 29.72
C GLY A 184 8.70 -4.39 28.22
N THR A 185 8.91 -5.61 27.72
CA THR A 185 9.35 -5.85 26.32
C THR A 185 8.38 -6.79 25.61
N HIS A 186 7.98 -6.42 24.40
CA HIS A 186 7.16 -7.25 23.52
C HIS A 186 8.00 -7.84 22.38
N TYR A 187 7.84 -9.15 22.12
CA TYR A 187 8.52 -9.87 21.06
C TYR A 187 7.52 -10.28 19.98
N ILE A 188 7.76 -9.87 18.74
CA ILE A 188 6.86 -10.16 17.62
C ILE A 188 7.63 -10.96 16.56
N LYS A 189 7.08 -12.12 16.16
CA LYS A 189 7.63 -12.99 15.13
C LYS A 189 6.72 -13.03 13.90
N ASN A 190 7.31 -13.39 12.74
CA ASN A 190 6.65 -13.48 11.45
C ASN A 190 6.01 -12.17 10.99
N ILE A 191 6.69 -11.06 11.26
CA ILE A 191 6.28 -9.72 10.86
C ILE A 191 6.43 -9.50 9.36
N SER A 192 5.67 -8.54 8.83
CA SER A 192 5.94 -7.94 7.52
C SER A 192 7.20 -7.08 7.59
N ILE A 193 8.00 -7.15 6.53
CA ILE A 193 9.21 -6.34 6.34
C ILE A 193 9.14 -5.53 5.04
N GLU A 194 7.95 -5.23 4.56
CA GLU A 194 7.75 -4.29 3.47
C GLU A 194 8.39 -2.93 3.81
N PRO A 195 8.95 -2.24 2.82
CA PRO A 195 9.60 -0.94 3.03
C PRO A 195 8.74 0.05 3.83
N GLU A 196 7.43 0.01 3.64
CA GLU A 196 6.47 0.87 4.34
C GLU A 196 6.34 0.54 5.84
N VAL A 197 6.60 -0.72 6.23
CA VAL A 197 6.66 -1.13 7.64
C VAL A 197 7.99 -0.73 8.26
N ILE A 198 9.08 -0.86 7.50
CA ILE A 198 10.40 -0.40 7.94
C ILE A 198 10.41 1.12 8.13
N ASP A 199 9.73 1.87 7.26
CA ASP A 199 9.57 3.30 7.36
C ASP A 199 8.85 3.72 8.65
N LEU A 200 7.78 2.99 9.04
CA LEU A 200 7.11 3.17 10.33
C LEU A 200 8.06 2.88 11.52
N ILE A 201 8.84 1.80 11.45
CA ILE A 201 9.82 1.45 12.49
C ILE A 201 10.88 2.55 12.62
N ASN A 202 11.40 3.05 11.51
CA ASN A 202 12.39 4.13 11.49
C ASN A 202 11.82 5.42 12.09
N PHE A 203 10.58 5.80 11.71
CA PHE A 203 9.91 6.96 12.30
C PHE A 203 9.80 6.82 13.83
N LEU A 204 9.31 5.69 14.32
CA LEU A 204 9.15 5.45 15.76
C LEU A 204 10.51 5.44 16.48
N ASN A 205 11.53 4.80 15.92
CA ASN A 205 12.87 4.78 16.52
C ASN A 205 13.51 6.17 16.57
N ASN A 206 13.38 6.96 15.50
CA ASN A 206 13.83 8.35 15.47
C ASN A 206 13.05 9.24 16.48
N SER A 207 11.89 8.74 16.92
CA SER A 207 11.04 9.40 17.92
C SER A 207 11.24 8.87 19.34
N GLY A 208 12.25 8.02 19.56
CA GLY A 208 12.67 7.57 20.90
C GLY A 208 12.22 6.17 21.29
N THR A 209 11.65 5.36 20.37
CA THR A 209 11.38 3.95 20.69
C THR A 209 12.65 3.10 20.61
N ASP A 210 12.60 1.90 21.21
CA ASP A 210 13.65 0.88 21.10
C ASP A 210 13.10 -0.37 20.41
N ILE A 211 12.99 -0.29 19.07
CA ILE A 211 12.56 -1.41 18.22
C ILE A 211 13.79 -1.99 17.55
N LYS A 212 14.13 -3.24 17.86
CA LYS A 212 15.31 -3.93 17.32
C LYS A 212 14.94 -5.24 16.63
N PHE A 213 15.54 -5.49 15.48
CA PHE A 213 15.43 -6.78 14.81
C PHE A 213 16.22 -7.85 15.56
N LEU A 214 15.60 -9.03 15.72
CA LEU A 214 16.23 -10.24 16.29
C LEU A 214 16.46 -11.31 15.22
N GLY A 215 16.18 -11.00 13.98
CA GLY A 215 16.27 -11.85 12.81
C GLY A 215 15.42 -11.29 11.69
N LYS A 216 15.38 -11.96 10.55
CA LYS A 216 14.79 -11.45 9.32
C LYS A 216 13.33 -10.96 9.46
N ARG A 217 12.51 -11.64 10.27
CA ARG A 217 11.07 -11.34 10.46
C ARG A 217 10.70 -11.37 11.95
N SER A 218 11.60 -10.94 12.81
CA SER A 218 11.38 -10.92 14.26
C SER A 218 11.93 -9.63 14.84
N ILE A 219 11.15 -8.98 15.69
CA ILE A 219 11.55 -7.77 16.40
C ILE A 219 11.28 -7.90 17.89
N LYS A 220 12.00 -7.10 18.68
CA LYS A 220 11.66 -6.77 20.06
C LYS A 220 11.37 -5.28 20.15
N ILE A 221 10.40 -4.93 20.99
CA ILE A 221 10.00 -3.54 21.27
C ILE A 221 10.04 -3.37 22.78
N LYS A 222 10.93 -2.54 23.26
CA LYS A 222 10.95 -2.11 24.67
C LYS A 222 10.05 -0.90 24.81
N GLY A 223 9.06 -0.99 25.69
CA GLY A 223 8.12 0.11 25.90
C GLY A 223 8.80 1.37 26.43
N VAL A 224 8.35 2.52 25.96
CA VAL A 224 8.83 3.85 26.37
C VAL A 224 7.73 4.63 27.07
N LYS A 225 8.07 5.71 27.78
CA LYS A 225 7.08 6.55 28.48
C LYS A 225 6.40 7.56 27.56
N GLU A 226 7.14 8.08 26.59
CA GLU A 226 6.64 9.06 25.61
C GLU A 226 7.49 9.06 24.33
N LEU A 227 6.96 9.67 23.28
CA LEU A 227 7.65 9.91 22.03
C LEU A 227 8.01 11.39 21.90
N VAL A 228 9.18 11.67 21.35
CA VAL A 228 9.72 12.99 21.02
C VAL A 228 9.95 13.09 19.51
N ASN A 229 10.28 14.26 18.98
CA ASN A 229 10.72 14.46 17.61
C ASN A 229 9.81 13.81 16.54
N GLY A 230 8.59 14.31 16.40
CA GLY A 230 7.60 13.80 15.43
C GLY A 230 7.84 14.28 13.99
N ILE A 231 9.09 14.37 13.49
CA ILE A 231 9.39 14.83 12.12
C ILE A 231 9.87 13.64 11.29
N HIS A 232 9.23 13.44 10.11
CA HIS A 232 9.60 12.33 9.22
C HIS A 232 9.39 12.68 7.75
N THR A 233 10.26 12.14 6.88
CA THR A 233 10.09 12.21 5.41
C THR A 233 9.69 10.85 4.90
N ILE A 234 8.50 10.77 4.30
CA ILE A 234 7.90 9.54 3.77
C ILE A 234 8.73 9.04 2.59
N ILE A 235 9.03 7.75 2.55
CA ILE A 235 9.74 7.12 1.43
C ILE A 235 8.96 7.23 0.12
N GLY A 236 9.65 7.17 -1.02
CA GLY A 236 9.00 7.16 -2.35
C GLY A 236 8.10 5.93 -2.55
N ASP A 237 6.96 6.11 -3.26
CA ASP A 237 6.01 5.03 -3.50
C ASP A 237 6.52 4.04 -4.57
N ARG A 238 6.99 2.88 -4.11
CA ARG A 238 7.49 1.81 -5.00
C ARG A 238 6.42 1.26 -5.94
N ILE A 239 5.14 1.33 -5.57
CA ILE A 239 4.05 0.84 -6.41
C ILE A 239 3.74 1.86 -7.51
N GLU A 240 3.74 3.15 -7.19
CA GLU A 240 3.65 4.23 -8.17
C GLU A 240 4.84 4.17 -9.15
N ALA A 241 6.06 4.00 -8.63
CA ALA A 241 7.27 3.86 -9.43
C ALA A 241 7.16 2.70 -10.43
N PHE A 242 6.74 1.51 -9.97
CA PHE A 242 6.55 0.37 -10.85
C PHE A 242 5.45 0.60 -11.88
N SER A 243 4.38 1.31 -11.53
CA SER A 243 3.30 1.66 -12.45
C SER A 243 3.84 2.45 -13.66
N TYR A 244 4.66 3.47 -13.42
CA TYR A 244 5.26 4.27 -14.50
C TYR A 244 6.36 3.50 -15.25
N LEU A 245 7.11 2.61 -14.61
CA LEU A 245 8.01 1.70 -15.34
C LEU A 245 7.21 0.82 -16.31
N CYS A 246 6.01 0.37 -15.93
CA CYS A 246 5.12 -0.38 -16.82
C CYS A 246 4.60 0.46 -18.01
N VAL A 247 4.45 1.80 -17.87
CA VAL A 247 4.14 2.68 -19.01
C VAL A 247 5.27 2.61 -20.04
N GLY A 248 6.51 2.77 -19.62
CA GLY A 248 7.67 2.62 -20.50
C GLY A 248 7.78 1.23 -21.13
N ALA A 249 7.47 0.20 -20.32
CA ALA A 249 7.53 -1.20 -20.77
C ALA A 249 6.50 -1.50 -21.87
N ILE A 250 5.22 -1.18 -21.66
CA ILE A 250 4.13 -1.54 -22.58
C ILE A 250 4.14 -0.73 -23.87
N THR A 251 4.74 0.48 -23.84
CA THR A 251 4.82 1.38 -25.01
C THR A 251 6.14 1.25 -25.78
N ASN A 252 7.01 0.33 -25.40
CA ASN A 252 8.37 0.22 -25.94
C ASN A 252 9.16 1.55 -25.81
N GLY A 253 8.99 2.24 -24.71
CA GLY A 253 9.51 3.56 -24.44
C GLY A 253 10.77 3.61 -23.59
N LYS A 254 11.03 4.80 -23.03
CA LYS A 254 12.14 5.07 -22.12
C LYS A 254 11.65 6.00 -21.00
N ILE A 255 11.55 5.46 -19.79
CA ILE A 255 11.08 6.21 -18.61
C ILE A 255 12.15 6.23 -17.54
N LYS A 256 12.39 7.41 -16.97
CA LYS A 256 13.21 7.60 -15.78
C LYS A 256 12.30 7.96 -14.60
N ILE A 257 12.50 7.28 -13.50
CA ILE A 257 11.79 7.49 -12.24
C ILE A 257 12.77 8.07 -11.24
N ASN A 258 12.44 9.21 -10.64
CA ASN A 258 13.24 9.86 -9.60
C ASN A 258 12.52 9.78 -8.24
N ASN A 259 13.24 10.06 -7.15
CA ASN A 259 12.74 10.03 -5.78
C ASN A 259 12.29 8.63 -5.33
N ILE A 260 13.11 7.61 -5.66
CA ILE A 260 12.84 6.21 -5.33
C ILE A 260 14.14 5.45 -5.05
N ASP A 261 14.22 4.78 -3.93
CA ASP A 261 15.28 3.82 -3.63
C ASP A 261 15.05 2.51 -4.41
N PRO A 262 15.92 2.15 -5.37
CA PRO A 262 15.77 0.92 -6.16
C PRO A 262 15.81 -0.36 -5.33
N THR A 263 16.36 -0.33 -4.13
CA THR A 263 16.43 -1.51 -3.25
C THR A 263 15.04 -1.97 -2.82
N ASN A 264 14.07 -1.04 -2.79
CA ASN A 264 12.66 -1.30 -2.50
C ASN A 264 11.90 -1.97 -3.65
N LEU A 265 12.51 -2.06 -4.85
CA LEU A 265 11.94 -2.66 -6.08
C LEU A 265 12.81 -3.79 -6.66
N ARG A 266 13.71 -4.39 -5.89
CA ARG A 266 14.64 -5.41 -6.41
C ARG A 266 13.95 -6.55 -7.14
N SER A 267 12.82 -7.03 -6.64
CA SER A 267 12.05 -8.10 -7.27
C SER A 267 11.45 -7.65 -8.60
N GLU A 268 10.83 -6.48 -8.62
CA GLU A 268 10.19 -5.86 -9.77
C GLU A 268 11.22 -5.57 -10.89
N ILE A 269 12.36 -4.98 -10.52
CA ILE A 269 13.50 -4.74 -11.41
C ILE A 269 14.00 -6.07 -11.99
N GLY A 270 14.14 -7.10 -11.15
CA GLY A 270 14.55 -8.43 -11.56
C GLY A 270 13.59 -9.04 -12.59
N ILE A 271 12.29 -8.86 -12.42
CA ILE A 271 11.26 -9.34 -13.34
C ILE A 271 11.34 -8.59 -14.68
N LEU A 272 11.45 -7.26 -14.66
CA LEU A 272 11.59 -6.47 -15.89
C LEU A 272 12.87 -6.86 -16.67
N LYS A 273 13.99 -7.06 -15.98
CA LYS A 273 15.24 -7.59 -16.60
C LYS A 273 15.05 -8.99 -17.19
N LYS A 274 14.33 -9.90 -16.51
CA LYS A 274 14.01 -11.25 -17.01
C LYS A 274 13.16 -11.20 -18.27
N ILE A 275 12.24 -10.26 -18.39
CA ILE A 275 11.44 -10.03 -19.60
C ILE A 275 12.35 -9.56 -20.76
N GLY A 276 13.43 -8.83 -20.47
CA GLY A 276 14.38 -8.35 -21.46
C GLY A 276 14.54 -6.84 -21.52
N TYR A 277 13.89 -6.08 -20.60
CA TYR A 277 14.10 -4.64 -20.51
C TYR A 277 15.47 -4.31 -19.94
N LYS A 278 16.13 -3.25 -20.46
CA LYS A 278 17.34 -2.69 -19.86
C LYS A 278 16.95 -1.77 -18.72
N ILE A 279 17.47 -2.03 -17.53
CA ILE A 279 17.24 -1.22 -16.33
C ILE A 279 18.57 -0.69 -15.83
N GLU A 280 18.68 0.63 -15.76
CA GLU A 280 19.75 1.38 -15.13
C GLU A 280 19.23 1.98 -13.82
N SER A 281 20.00 1.99 -12.74
CA SER A 281 19.60 2.57 -11.46
C SER A 281 20.80 3.15 -10.73
N ASN A 282 20.54 4.22 -9.96
CA ASN A 282 21.43 4.77 -8.94
C ASN A 282 20.67 4.85 -7.61
N ASP A 283 21.24 5.48 -6.59
CA ASP A 283 20.67 5.47 -5.23
C ASP A 283 19.26 6.07 -5.12
N ASN A 284 18.84 6.92 -6.05
CA ASN A 284 17.57 7.64 -5.98
C ASN A 284 16.77 7.64 -7.29
N SER A 285 17.16 6.84 -8.27
CA SER A 285 16.42 6.76 -9.54
C SER A 285 16.52 5.40 -10.23
N ILE A 286 15.52 5.12 -11.07
CA ILE A 286 15.44 3.94 -11.92
C ILE A 286 15.08 4.39 -13.32
N LYS A 287 15.78 3.87 -14.34
CA LYS A 287 15.51 4.13 -15.73
C LYS A 287 15.27 2.84 -16.47
N LEU A 288 14.10 2.72 -17.08
CA LEU A 288 13.76 1.64 -17.98
C LEU A 288 13.96 2.07 -19.42
N ILE A 289 14.62 1.23 -20.21
CA ILE A 289 14.78 1.37 -21.65
C ILE A 289 14.24 0.09 -22.27
N SER A 290 13.33 0.22 -23.22
CA SER A 290 12.76 -0.92 -23.93
C SER A 290 13.80 -1.63 -24.78
N SER A 291 13.54 -2.89 -25.11
CA SER A 291 14.35 -3.77 -25.91
C SER A 291 13.51 -4.44 -27.00
N LYS A 292 14.14 -4.81 -28.11
CA LYS A 292 13.47 -5.53 -29.20
C LYS A 292 13.27 -7.04 -28.90
N LYS A 293 14.03 -7.60 -27.95
CA LYS A 293 14.01 -9.03 -27.61
C LYS A 293 13.34 -9.24 -26.24
N LEU A 294 12.01 -9.18 -26.20
CA LEU A 294 11.22 -9.47 -25.01
C LEU A 294 10.78 -10.93 -25.01
N LYS A 295 10.74 -11.56 -23.82
CA LYS A 295 10.35 -12.97 -23.66
C LYS A 295 9.34 -13.16 -22.53
N PRO A 296 8.45 -14.17 -22.66
CA PRO A 296 7.47 -14.48 -21.62
C PRO A 296 8.15 -15.01 -20.36
N ILE A 297 7.45 -14.91 -19.25
CA ILE A 297 7.97 -15.30 -17.93
C ILE A 297 6.98 -16.12 -17.12
N LYS A 298 7.50 -16.78 -16.08
CA LYS A 298 6.73 -17.31 -14.94
C LYS A 298 7.02 -16.45 -13.74
N LEU A 299 5.97 -16.01 -13.05
CA LEU A 299 6.02 -15.11 -11.89
C LEU A 299 5.14 -15.65 -10.76
N LYS A 300 5.60 -15.46 -9.52
CA LYS A 300 4.83 -15.74 -8.31
C LYS A 300 4.87 -14.52 -7.40
N THR A 301 3.70 -14.07 -6.91
CA THR A 301 3.62 -13.00 -5.92
C THR A 301 3.95 -13.52 -4.52
N GLY A 302 4.31 -12.63 -3.61
CA GLY A 302 4.60 -13.00 -2.22
C GLY A 302 4.90 -11.80 -1.35
N PRO A 303 5.03 -12.00 -0.03
CA PRO A 303 5.49 -10.94 0.87
C PRO A 303 6.89 -10.48 0.49
N PHE A 304 7.19 -9.20 0.70
CA PHE A 304 8.53 -8.64 0.45
C PHE A 304 9.63 -9.52 1.08
N PRO A 305 10.75 -9.80 0.40
CA PRO A 305 11.23 -9.16 -0.83
C PRO A 305 10.77 -9.83 -2.15
N ASN A 306 9.73 -10.67 -2.13
CA ASN A 306 9.16 -11.23 -3.35
C ASN A 306 8.35 -10.16 -4.11
N PHE A 307 7.90 -10.51 -5.31
CA PHE A 307 7.12 -9.61 -6.16
C PHE A 307 5.80 -9.22 -5.48
N ALA A 308 5.57 -7.91 -5.36
CA ALA A 308 4.43 -7.38 -4.64
C ALA A 308 3.09 -7.69 -5.34
N THR A 309 2.10 -8.15 -4.57
CA THR A 309 0.75 -8.39 -5.09
C THR A 309 0.12 -7.11 -5.68
N ASP A 310 0.46 -5.92 -5.15
CA ASP A 310 -0.03 -4.64 -5.68
C ASP A 310 0.49 -4.36 -7.10
N ASN A 311 1.63 -4.89 -7.47
CA ASN A 311 2.24 -4.76 -8.80
C ASN A 311 1.75 -5.82 -9.80
N MET A 312 1.02 -6.85 -9.33
CA MET A 312 0.57 -7.95 -10.18
C MET A 312 -0.37 -7.49 -11.30
N PRO A 313 -1.40 -6.66 -11.09
CA PRO A 313 -2.26 -6.19 -12.17
C PRO A 313 -1.51 -5.35 -13.22
N LEU A 314 -0.45 -4.65 -12.82
CA LEU A 314 0.37 -3.82 -13.70
C LEU A 314 1.21 -4.66 -14.64
N ILE A 315 1.94 -5.64 -14.10
CA ILE A 315 2.72 -6.56 -14.93
C ILE A 315 1.82 -7.47 -15.78
N LEU A 316 0.62 -7.81 -15.30
CA LEU A 316 -0.38 -8.55 -16.08
C LEU A 316 -0.69 -7.81 -17.38
N ALA A 317 -0.93 -6.48 -17.34
CA ALA A 317 -1.16 -5.66 -18.53
C ALA A 317 0.06 -5.67 -19.48
N VAL A 318 1.28 -5.50 -18.95
CA VAL A 318 2.52 -5.54 -19.77
C VAL A 318 2.66 -6.87 -20.48
N LEU A 319 2.43 -7.99 -19.80
CA LEU A 319 2.57 -9.33 -20.37
C LEU A 319 1.56 -9.63 -21.49
N THR A 320 0.45 -8.89 -21.59
CA THR A 320 -0.51 -9.05 -22.70
C THR A 320 0.07 -8.71 -24.07
N THR A 321 1.13 -7.89 -24.12
CA THR A 321 1.80 -7.45 -25.36
C THR A 321 3.11 -8.21 -25.65
N ILE A 322 3.55 -9.10 -24.75
CA ILE A 322 4.79 -9.84 -24.90
C ILE A 322 4.52 -11.21 -25.53
N GLN A 323 5.03 -11.44 -26.73
CA GLN A 323 4.80 -12.67 -27.48
C GLN A 323 5.20 -13.93 -26.71
N GLY A 324 4.35 -14.95 -26.78
CA GLY A 324 4.52 -16.22 -26.09
C GLY A 324 3.59 -16.38 -24.89
N LYS A 325 3.85 -17.39 -24.05
CA LYS A 325 3.00 -17.80 -22.94
C LYS A 325 3.65 -17.47 -21.59
N SER A 326 3.11 -16.48 -20.89
CA SER A 326 3.49 -16.12 -19.51
C SER A 326 2.54 -16.74 -18.50
N GLN A 327 3.00 -16.89 -17.25
CA GLN A 327 2.18 -17.38 -16.15
C GLN A 327 2.42 -16.53 -14.89
N ILE A 328 1.34 -16.19 -14.19
CA ILE A 328 1.39 -15.53 -12.88
C ILE A 328 0.66 -16.42 -11.86
N GLU A 329 1.28 -16.67 -10.71
CA GLU A 329 0.65 -17.29 -9.55
C GLU A 329 0.49 -16.25 -8.45
N GLU A 330 -0.77 -15.91 -8.12
CA GLU A 330 -1.10 -15.00 -7.01
C GLU A 330 -1.29 -15.76 -5.72
N THR A 331 -0.55 -15.38 -4.65
CA THR A 331 -0.55 -16.12 -3.38
C THR A 331 -1.06 -15.34 -2.18
N ILE A 332 -1.40 -14.05 -2.38
CA ILE A 332 -1.79 -13.14 -1.30
C ILE A 332 -3.30 -12.92 -1.27
N PHE A 333 -3.91 -12.62 -2.44
CA PHE A 333 -5.34 -12.30 -2.53
C PHE A 333 -6.05 -13.14 -3.58
N SER A 334 -7.16 -13.78 -3.20
CA SER A 334 -7.95 -14.63 -4.09
C SER A 334 -8.53 -13.88 -5.30
N ASN A 335 -8.93 -12.62 -5.12
CA ASN A 335 -9.61 -11.82 -6.14
C ASN A 335 -8.70 -10.76 -6.79
N ARG A 336 -7.40 -11.04 -6.94
CA ARG A 336 -6.46 -10.04 -7.48
C ARG A 336 -6.52 -9.87 -8.99
N TYR A 337 -7.10 -10.81 -9.71
CA TYR A 337 -7.18 -10.81 -11.18
C TYR A 337 -8.33 -9.99 -11.77
N MET A 338 -8.89 -9.03 -11.04
CA MET A 338 -10.03 -8.22 -11.49
C MET A 338 -9.76 -7.38 -12.74
N ALA A 339 -8.49 -7.12 -13.07
CA ALA A 339 -8.10 -6.47 -14.32
C ALA A 339 -8.23 -7.37 -15.55
N ALA A 340 -8.21 -8.70 -15.39
CA ALA A 340 -8.15 -9.63 -16.51
C ALA A 340 -9.40 -9.59 -17.40
N PRO A 341 -10.65 -9.55 -16.88
CA PRO A 341 -11.84 -9.42 -17.72
C PRO A 341 -11.79 -8.16 -18.60
N GLU A 342 -11.37 -7.03 -18.03
CA GLU A 342 -11.33 -5.75 -18.75
C GLU A 342 -10.22 -5.75 -19.82
N LEU A 343 -9.05 -6.33 -19.52
CA LEU A 343 -7.99 -6.51 -20.51
C LEU A 343 -8.42 -7.48 -21.63
N ASN A 344 -9.17 -8.55 -21.30
CA ASN A 344 -9.73 -9.47 -22.30
C ASN A 344 -10.74 -8.76 -23.22
N ARG A 345 -11.51 -7.78 -22.71
CA ARG A 345 -12.36 -6.91 -23.55
C ARG A 345 -11.55 -6.10 -24.56
N MET A 346 -10.29 -5.77 -24.22
CA MET A 346 -9.33 -5.13 -25.14
C MET A 346 -8.63 -6.14 -26.07
N GLY A 347 -9.06 -7.40 -26.12
CA GLY A 347 -8.50 -8.42 -26.98
C GLY A 347 -7.29 -9.16 -26.41
N ALA A 348 -6.97 -8.97 -25.13
CA ALA A 348 -5.98 -9.81 -24.47
C ALA A 348 -6.48 -11.27 -24.34
N LYS A 349 -5.56 -12.21 -24.18
CA LYS A 349 -5.87 -13.62 -23.93
C LYS A 349 -5.33 -14.03 -22.57
N ILE A 350 -6.13 -13.81 -21.53
CA ILE A 350 -5.83 -14.15 -20.13
C ILE A 350 -6.81 -15.22 -19.67
N ILE A 351 -6.29 -16.36 -19.25
CA ILE A 351 -7.05 -17.51 -18.75
C ILE A 351 -6.71 -17.71 -17.28
N ILE A 352 -7.71 -17.62 -16.40
CA ILE A 352 -7.55 -17.77 -14.95
C ILE A 352 -8.03 -19.17 -14.54
N LYS A 353 -7.18 -19.91 -13.83
CA LYS A 353 -7.52 -21.17 -13.16
C LYS A 353 -7.07 -21.11 -11.70
N LYS A 354 -8.01 -21.05 -10.75
CA LYS A 354 -7.74 -20.87 -9.32
C LYS A 354 -6.91 -19.58 -9.08
N ASN A 355 -5.73 -19.73 -8.51
CA ASN A 355 -4.80 -18.63 -8.22
C ASN A 355 -3.75 -18.39 -9.32
N LYS A 356 -3.91 -18.98 -10.50
CA LYS A 356 -2.97 -18.87 -11.63
C LYS A 356 -3.63 -18.24 -12.84
N ALA A 357 -2.94 -17.26 -13.45
CA ALA A 357 -3.28 -16.69 -14.73
C ALA A 357 -2.26 -17.17 -15.79
N THR A 358 -2.76 -17.60 -16.93
CA THR A 358 -1.98 -17.85 -18.15
C THR A 358 -2.27 -16.71 -19.12
N ILE A 359 -1.23 -16.02 -19.58
CA ILE A 359 -1.29 -14.88 -20.48
C ILE A 359 -0.65 -15.26 -21.79
N ILE A 360 -1.40 -15.16 -22.89
CA ILE A 360 -0.89 -15.36 -24.25
C ILE A 360 -0.74 -13.98 -24.88
N GLY A 361 0.50 -13.58 -25.12
CA GLY A 361 0.82 -12.25 -25.66
C GLY A 361 0.21 -12.00 -27.03
N GLN A 362 -0.35 -10.83 -27.22
CA GLN A 362 -1.00 -10.41 -28.46
C GLN A 362 -0.14 -9.37 -29.20
N LYS A 363 -0.17 -9.39 -30.53
CA LYS A 363 0.53 -8.38 -31.36
C LYS A 363 -0.13 -7.01 -31.24
N LYS A 364 -1.44 -6.97 -31.01
CA LYS A 364 -2.26 -5.75 -30.93
C LYS A 364 -3.35 -5.95 -29.87
N LEU A 365 -3.65 -4.89 -29.13
CA LEU A 365 -4.86 -4.73 -28.34
C LEU A 365 -5.80 -3.75 -29.04
N ASN A 366 -7.08 -3.88 -28.80
CA ASN A 366 -8.14 -2.99 -29.34
C ASN A 366 -8.72 -2.13 -28.23
N SER A 367 -9.20 -0.94 -28.60
CA SER A 367 -9.91 -0.08 -27.67
C SER A 367 -11.21 -0.71 -27.19
N ALA A 368 -11.59 -0.45 -25.95
CA ALA A 368 -12.84 -0.89 -25.36
C ALA A 368 -13.34 0.07 -24.28
N ASP A 369 -14.65 0.05 -24.03
CA ASP A 369 -15.24 0.69 -22.86
C ASP A 369 -15.03 -0.23 -21.65
N CYS A 370 -14.34 0.24 -20.61
CA CYS A 370 -13.91 -0.51 -19.45
C CYS A 370 -14.41 0.10 -18.14
N ILE A 371 -14.55 -0.75 -17.13
CA ILE A 371 -14.99 -0.36 -15.79
C ILE A 371 -13.90 -0.67 -14.78
N SER A 372 -13.43 0.36 -14.07
CA SER A 372 -12.49 0.16 -12.97
C SER A 372 -13.20 -0.40 -11.74
N SER A 373 -12.61 -1.40 -11.09
CA SER A 373 -13.14 -2.08 -9.90
C SER A 373 -12.34 -1.79 -8.63
N ASP A 374 -11.06 -1.47 -8.77
CA ASP A 374 -10.15 -1.14 -7.67
C ASP A 374 -8.98 -0.29 -8.14
N LEU A 375 -8.18 0.19 -7.17
CA LEU A 375 -7.06 1.09 -7.40
C LEU A 375 -6.05 0.57 -8.44
N ARG A 376 -5.61 -0.69 -8.33
CA ARG A 376 -4.55 -1.24 -9.19
C ARG A 376 -5.09 -1.71 -10.53
N THR A 377 -6.34 -2.19 -10.55
CA THR A 377 -7.08 -2.49 -11.77
C THR A 377 -7.25 -1.24 -12.63
N THR A 378 -7.52 -0.06 -12.03
CA THR A 378 -7.61 1.20 -12.78
C THR A 378 -6.35 1.43 -13.61
N PHE A 379 -5.17 1.39 -12.98
CA PHE A 379 -3.92 1.65 -13.71
C PHE A 379 -3.57 0.54 -14.71
N SER A 380 -3.90 -0.71 -14.40
CA SER A 380 -3.76 -1.84 -15.33
C SER A 380 -4.57 -1.63 -16.61
N ILE A 381 -5.81 -1.17 -16.50
CA ILE A 381 -6.67 -0.84 -17.64
C ILE A 381 -6.12 0.36 -18.42
N ILE A 382 -5.59 1.38 -17.72
CA ILE A 382 -4.91 2.52 -18.35
C ILE A 382 -3.72 2.03 -19.20
N LEU A 383 -2.90 1.12 -18.67
CA LEU A 383 -1.79 0.52 -19.43
C LEU A 383 -2.29 -0.20 -20.70
N GLY A 384 -3.35 -1.01 -20.59
CA GLY A 384 -3.99 -1.64 -21.72
C GLY A 384 -4.49 -0.64 -22.77
N ALA A 385 -5.16 0.44 -22.32
CA ALA A 385 -5.70 1.49 -23.20
C ALA A 385 -4.60 2.29 -23.93
N ILE A 386 -3.47 2.57 -23.25
CA ILE A 386 -2.31 3.23 -23.86
C ILE A 386 -1.73 2.40 -25.01
N ALA A 387 -1.77 1.06 -24.89
CA ALA A 387 -1.25 0.14 -25.90
C ALA A 387 -2.29 -0.26 -26.97
N ALA A 388 -3.58 -0.04 -26.72
CA ALA A 388 -4.67 -0.46 -27.61
C ALA A 388 -4.83 0.46 -28.81
N ASN A 389 -5.26 -0.09 -29.95
CA ASN A 389 -5.64 0.69 -31.14
C ASN A 389 -7.02 1.33 -30.92
N GLY A 390 -7.13 2.64 -31.10
CA GLY A 390 -8.39 3.39 -31.01
C GLY A 390 -8.54 4.13 -29.67
N SER A 391 -9.77 4.48 -29.31
CA SER A 391 -10.10 5.29 -28.13
C SER A 391 -10.85 4.46 -27.09
N SER A 392 -10.24 4.24 -25.94
CA SER A 392 -10.85 3.51 -24.82
C SER A 392 -11.47 4.47 -23.81
N LYS A 393 -12.64 4.10 -23.24
CA LYS A 393 -13.29 4.84 -22.16
C LYS A 393 -13.18 4.04 -20.86
N ILE A 394 -12.67 4.66 -19.80
CA ILE A 394 -12.53 4.03 -18.49
C ILE A 394 -13.44 4.74 -17.50
N SER A 395 -14.43 4.03 -16.99
CA SER A 395 -15.39 4.50 -16.00
C SER A 395 -14.95 4.18 -14.57
N ARG A 396 -15.57 4.83 -13.56
CA ARG A 396 -15.27 4.66 -12.13
C ARG A 396 -13.81 4.96 -11.77
N ILE A 397 -13.22 5.96 -12.39
CA ILE A 397 -11.81 6.37 -12.20
C ILE A 397 -11.50 6.79 -10.76
N TYR A 398 -12.51 7.08 -9.94
CA TYR A 398 -12.34 7.42 -8.53
C TYR A 398 -11.56 6.35 -7.74
N HIS A 399 -11.54 5.10 -8.20
CA HIS A 399 -10.70 4.07 -7.62
C HIS A 399 -9.21 4.37 -7.82
N GLY A 400 -8.81 4.87 -8.99
CA GLY A 400 -7.42 5.27 -9.29
C GLY A 400 -6.97 6.45 -8.45
N LEU A 401 -7.84 7.45 -8.26
CA LEU A 401 -7.54 8.66 -7.49
C LEU A 401 -7.30 8.41 -5.99
N ARG A 402 -7.60 7.20 -5.51
CA ARG A 402 -7.31 6.80 -4.13
C ARG A 402 -5.83 6.64 -3.84
N GLY A 403 -4.99 6.47 -4.84
CA GLY A 403 -3.58 6.17 -4.59
C GLY A 403 -2.59 6.59 -5.67
N TYR A 404 -3.03 7.33 -6.68
CA TYR A 404 -2.15 7.99 -7.64
C TYR A 404 -2.40 9.50 -7.59
N TYR A 405 -1.33 10.25 -7.39
CA TYR A 405 -1.37 11.69 -7.35
C TYR A 405 -1.28 12.23 -8.79
N ASN A 406 -2.14 13.21 -9.14
CA ASN A 406 -2.21 13.82 -10.48
C ASN A 406 -2.25 12.79 -11.64
N LEU A 407 -3.16 11.83 -11.53
CA LEU A 407 -3.34 10.79 -12.54
C LEU A 407 -3.97 11.32 -13.85
N GLU A 408 -4.56 12.51 -13.84
CA GLU A 408 -5.21 13.19 -14.98
C GLU A 408 -4.21 13.76 -15.97
#